data_1e18da3263584cc846dee372e06f49d0
#
_entry.id   1e18da3263584cc846dee372e06f49d0
#
_cell.length_a   1.000
_cell.length_b   1.000
_cell.length_c   1.000
_cell.angle_alpha   90.00
_cell.angle_beta   90.00
_cell.angle_gamma   90.00
#
_symmetry.space_group_name_H-M   'P 1'
#
loop_
_entity.id
_entity.type
_entity.pdbx_description
1 polymer ?
#
loop_
_entity_poly.entity_id
_entity_poly.type
_entity_poly.pdbx_seq_one_letter_code
_entity_poly.pdbx_strand_id
1 'polypeptide(L)'
;MPRYIGGMCGRATYKLTWEEIVALYRLTLDQPPVNTRARYNICPTTTIDTIAEPDGKRELVRMRWGLIPSWWSKPLKEMKLATFNARAETVATKPMFRSAFKRNRCLIPVSGYYEWQNKLSGKQPWYFTARDGSPALTIAGLWDEWKDKANGETLKSCTMIITEPNKFVADVHDRMPVLLTEKDYEPWLSGKAGLELLKPAAENVLQKWPVSKRVNSSRAPDDDPTLIDKVKI
;
A
#
# COMPACT_ATOMS: atom_id res chain seq x y z
N MET A 1 18.47 -14.75 4.94
CA MET A 1 17.79 -13.69 4.18
C MET A 1 16.57 -14.33 3.50
N PRO A 2 15.34 -13.86 3.71
CA PRO A 2 14.21 -14.43 2.99
C PRO A 2 14.37 -14.12 1.49
N ARG A 3 14.38 -15.14 0.66
CA ARG A 3 14.24 -15.00 -0.79
C ARG A 3 12.88 -14.36 -1.07
N TYR A 4 12.89 -13.15 -1.61
CA TYR A 4 11.69 -12.52 -2.17
C TYR A 4 11.20 -13.38 -3.34
N ILE A 5 10.33 -14.31 -3.05
CA ILE A 5 9.57 -15.06 -4.05
C ILE A 5 8.55 -14.06 -4.59
N GLY A 6 8.62 -13.75 -5.87
CA GLY A 6 7.81 -12.85 -6.66
C GLY A 6 6.49 -12.41 -5.99
N GLY A 7 6.54 -11.39 -5.15
CA GLY A 7 5.40 -10.90 -4.40
C GLY A 7 4.77 -9.73 -5.13
N MET A 8 3.48 -9.82 -5.31
CA MET A 8 2.55 -8.84 -5.85
C MET A 8 2.66 -7.49 -5.13
N CYS A 9 2.59 -6.36 -5.87
CA CYS A 9 2.45 -4.99 -5.32
C CYS A 9 3.32 -4.73 -4.07
N GLY A 10 4.61 -5.01 -4.17
CA GLY A 10 5.54 -4.95 -3.05
C GLY A 10 6.51 -3.77 -3.12
N ARG A 11 6.22 -2.75 -3.90
CA ARG A 11 7.07 -1.57 -4.04
C ARG A 11 6.24 -0.34 -4.41
N ALA A 12 6.44 0.77 -3.69
CA ALA A 12 5.70 2.00 -3.89
C ALA A 12 6.59 3.24 -3.85
N THR A 13 6.02 4.36 -4.27
CA THR A 13 6.60 5.70 -4.14
C THR A 13 5.66 6.60 -3.34
N TYR A 14 6.22 7.59 -2.69
CA TYR A 14 5.49 8.58 -1.93
C TYR A 14 6.17 9.95 -2.06
N LYS A 15 5.46 10.95 -2.58
CA LYS A 15 5.98 12.30 -2.83
C LYS A 15 5.03 13.38 -2.32
N LEU A 16 4.00 13.00 -1.55
CA LEU A 16 2.98 13.92 -1.08
C LEU A 16 3.53 14.87 -0.03
N THR A 17 3.19 16.14 -0.14
CA THR A 17 3.39 17.12 0.91
C THR A 17 2.30 16.99 1.98
N TRP A 18 2.53 17.62 3.13
CA TRP A 18 1.53 17.67 4.20
C TRP A 18 0.24 18.34 3.74
N GLU A 19 0.36 19.47 3.01
CA GLU A 19 -0.76 20.25 2.47
C GLU A 19 -1.60 19.40 1.51
N GLU A 20 -0.94 18.65 0.61
CA GLU A 20 -1.64 17.73 -0.30
C GLU A 20 -2.39 16.64 0.46
N ILE A 21 -1.79 16.06 1.50
CA ILE A 21 -2.44 15.04 2.32
C ILE A 21 -3.67 15.58 3.03
N VAL A 22 -3.54 16.74 3.68
CA VAL A 22 -4.65 17.41 4.38
C VAL A 22 -5.80 17.68 3.41
N ALA A 23 -5.50 18.22 2.24
CA ALA A 23 -6.51 18.55 1.23
C ALA A 23 -7.20 17.29 0.66
N LEU A 24 -6.41 16.29 0.24
CA LEU A 24 -6.93 15.07 -0.40
C LEU A 24 -7.78 14.21 0.55
N TYR A 25 -7.40 14.16 1.82
CA TYR A 25 -8.06 13.26 2.78
C TYR A 25 -8.90 13.99 3.81
N ARG A 26 -9.02 15.32 3.69
CA ARG A 26 -9.82 16.18 4.61
C ARG A 26 -9.47 15.91 6.06
N LEU A 27 -8.15 15.93 6.36
CA LEU A 27 -7.69 15.74 7.73
C LEU A 27 -8.06 16.93 8.59
N THR A 28 -8.35 16.68 9.86
CA THR A 28 -8.50 17.76 10.85
C THR A 28 -7.15 18.41 11.09
N LEU A 29 -7.11 19.76 11.19
CA LEU A 29 -5.87 20.51 11.38
C LEU A 29 -5.31 20.41 12.83
N ASP A 30 -5.89 19.54 13.65
CA ASP A 30 -5.45 19.30 15.02
C ASP A 30 -4.11 18.54 15.09
N GLN A 31 -3.71 17.91 13.99
CA GLN A 31 -2.40 17.25 13.89
C GLN A 31 -1.32 18.26 13.48
N PRO A 32 -0.17 18.26 14.17
CA PRO A 32 0.95 19.07 13.74
C PRO A 32 1.45 18.59 12.37
N PRO A 33 1.98 19.51 11.53
CA PRO A 33 2.55 19.14 10.24
C PRO A 33 3.58 18.02 10.37
N VAL A 34 3.40 16.97 9.60
CA VAL A 34 4.36 15.87 9.55
C VAL A 34 5.38 16.16 8.46
N ASN A 35 6.67 16.15 8.83
CA ASN A 35 7.73 16.26 7.84
C ASN A 35 7.70 15.01 6.95
N THR A 36 7.17 15.15 5.75
CA THR A 36 7.14 14.11 4.73
C THR A 36 8.31 14.33 3.77
N ARG A 37 9.10 13.30 3.51
CA ARG A 37 10.12 13.34 2.47
C ARG A 37 9.69 12.46 1.29
N ALA A 38 10.09 12.85 0.09
CA ALA A 38 9.89 12.03 -1.09
C ALA A 38 10.65 10.70 -0.96
N ARG A 39 9.97 9.61 -1.30
CA ARG A 39 10.51 8.23 -1.29
C ARG A 39 10.13 7.52 -2.57
N TYR A 40 11.12 6.97 -3.25
CA TYR A 40 10.97 6.36 -4.58
C TYR A 40 11.16 4.84 -4.57
N ASN A 41 11.46 4.24 -3.41
CA ASN A 41 11.75 2.81 -3.28
C ASN A 41 11.24 2.24 -1.95
N ILE A 42 9.96 2.46 -1.65
CA ILE A 42 9.32 1.97 -0.42
C ILE A 42 9.11 0.46 -0.52
N CYS A 43 9.65 -0.28 0.43
CA CYS A 43 9.55 -1.74 0.51
C CYS A 43 8.66 -2.18 1.66
N PRO A 44 8.06 -3.38 1.60
CA PRO A 44 7.42 -4.00 2.76
C PRO A 44 8.34 -4.05 3.98
N THR A 45 7.75 -4.07 5.15
CA THR A 45 8.36 -4.00 6.48
C THR A 45 8.89 -2.62 6.88
N THR A 46 8.86 -1.64 6.00
CA THR A 46 9.14 -0.24 6.37
C THR A 46 7.86 0.47 6.84
N THR A 47 8.04 1.60 7.51
CA THR A 47 6.94 2.47 7.91
C THR A 47 6.45 3.28 6.72
N ILE A 48 5.12 3.36 6.56
CA ILE A 48 4.41 4.17 5.55
C ILE A 48 3.33 5.02 6.21
N ASP A 49 2.96 6.09 5.55
CA ASP A 49 1.85 6.95 5.95
C ASP A 49 0.53 6.32 5.50
N THR A 50 -0.45 6.32 6.39
CA THR A 50 -1.81 5.82 6.14
C THR A 50 -2.82 6.80 6.69
N ILE A 51 -4.05 6.78 6.18
CA ILE A 51 -5.17 7.55 6.70
C ILE A 51 -6.14 6.58 7.37
N ALA A 52 -6.41 6.79 8.63
CA ALA A 52 -7.30 5.94 9.43
C ALA A 52 -8.17 6.77 10.37
N GLU A 53 -9.14 6.13 10.99
CA GLU A 53 -10.04 6.73 11.99
C GLU A 53 -10.03 5.89 13.28
N PRO A 54 -8.89 5.79 14.00
CA PRO A 54 -8.78 4.93 15.18
C PRO A 54 -9.75 5.33 16.31
N ASP A 55 -10.01 6.61 16.48
CA ASP A 55 -10.89 7.17 17.51
C ASP A 55 -12.06 7.96 16.89
N GLY A 56 -12.50 7.57 15.70
CA GLY A 56 -13.59 8.24 14.96
C GLY A 56 -13.19 9.56 14.32
N LYS A 57 -11.93 9.97 14.41
CA LYS A 57 -11.35 11.11 13.71
C LYS A 57 -10.41 10.63 12.62
N ARG A 58 -10.51 11.26 11.44
CA ARG A 58 -9.62 10.97 10.31
C ARG A 58 -8.27 11.63 10.54
N GLU A 59 -7.23 10.81 10.58
CA GLU A 59 -5.88 11.27 10.83
C GLU A 59 -4.83 10.51 10.02
N LEU A 60 -3.66 11.10 9.87
CA LEU A 60 -2.48 10.43 9.31
C LEU A 60 -1.83 9.59 10.41
N VAL A 61 -1.72 8.29 10.16
CA VAL A 61 -1.11 7.33 11.08
C VAL A 61 0.05 6.63 10.40
N ARG A 62 1.22 6.66 11.02
CA ARG A 62 2.38 5.92 10.52
C ARG A 62 2.31 4.47 10.95
N MET A 63 2.31 3.56 9.99
CA MET A 63 2.18 2.13 10.21
C MET A 63 3.26 1.33 9.48
N ARG A 64 3.64 0.20 10.06
CA ARG A 64 4.52 -0.77 9.38
C ARG A 64 3.76 -1.44 8.25
N TRP A 65 4.30 -1.43 7.04
CA TRP A 65 3.73 -2.15 5.89
C TRP A 65 4.01 -3.65 5.96
N GLY A 66 3.04 -4.40 6.37
CA GLY A 66 3.07 -5.84 6.65
C GLY A 66 2.35 -6.12 7.94
N LEU A 67 1.04 -6.40 7.84
CA LEU A 67 0.11 -6.51 8.94
C LEU A 67 0.51 -7.60 9.92
N ILE A 68 0.51 -7.27 11.20
CA ILE A 68 0.65 -8.20 12.31
C ILE A 68 -0.68 -8.15 13.07
N PRO A 69 -1.45 -9.25 13.07
CA PRO A 69 -2.75 -9.23 13.73
C PRO A 69 -2.58 -9.16 15.26
N SER A 70 -3.50 -8.47 15.93
CA SER A 70 -3.50 -8.27 17.38
C SER A 70 -3.41 -9.58 18.19
N TRP A 71 -3.94 -10.67 17.64
CA TRP A 71 -3.89 -12.01 18.27
C TRP A 71 -2.54 -12.73 18.13
N TRP A 72 -1.58 -12.20 17.35
CA TRP A 72 -0.27 -12.84 17.18
C TRP A 72 0.49 -12.85 18.49
N SER A 73 0.79 -14.05 19.00
CA SER A 73 1.35 -14.23 20.35
C SER A 73 2.86 -14.49 20.39
N LYS A 74 3.48 -14.64 19.21
CA LYS A 74 4.92 -14.93 19.10
C LYS A 74 5.71 -13.66 18.83
N PRO A 75 7.04 -13.65 19.08
CA PRO A 75 7.90 -12.53 18.70
C PRO A 75 7.79 -12.17 17.21
N LEU A 76 7.94 -10.88 16.88
CA LEU A 76 7.82 -10.39 15.50
C LEU A 76 8.79 -11.11 14.53
N LYS A 77 9.99 -11.45 14.97
CA LYS A 77 10.99 -12.19 14.17
C LYS A 77 10.52 -13.56 13.68
N GLU A 78 9.50 -14.12 14.31
CA GLU A 78 8.89 -15.41 13.93
C GLU A 78 7.76 -15.25 12.90
N MET A 79 7.34 -14.02 12.59
CA MET A 79 6.37 -13.76 11.53
C MET A 79 7.03 -13.97 10.16
N LYS A 80 6.90 -15.19 9.64
CA LYS A 80 7.47 -15.58 8.32
C LYS A 80 6.51 -15.34 7.14
N LEU A 81 5.26 -15.00 7.43
CA LEU A 81 4.24 -14.80 6.41
C LEU A 81 4.40 -13.43 5.74
N ALA A 82 4.24 -13.39 4.43
CA ALA A 82 4.13 -12.15 3.67
C ALA A 82 2.73 -11.56 3.86
N THR A 83 2.60 -10.57 4.75
CA THR A 83 1.33 -9.97 5.15
C THR A 83 1.17 -8.53 4.66
N PHE A 84 2.03 -8.10 3.74
CA PHE A 84 1.98 -6.75 3.17
C PHE A 84 0.88 -6.58 2.11
N ASN A 85 0.31 -7.71 1.60
CA ASN A 85 -0.84 -7.73 0.72
C ASN A 85 -1.92 -8.71 1.22
N ALA A 86 -3.18 -8.29 1.14
CA ALA A 86 -4.37 -9.10 1.36
C ALA A 86 -5.14 -9.23 0.04
N ARG A 87 -5.52 -10.44 -0.35
CA ARG A 87 -6.31 -10.67 -1.57
C ARG A 87 -7.79 -10.35 -1.31
N ALA A 88 -8.41 -9.57 -2.17
CA ALA A 88 -9.83 -9.20 -2.11
C ALA A 88 -10.74 -10.42 -1.94
N GLU A 89 -10.45 -11.50 -2.66
CA GLU A 89 -11.26 -12.71 -2.69
C GLU A 89 -11.32 -13.45 -1.35
N THR A 90 -10.34 -13.24 -0.48
CA THR A 90 -10.20 -13.99 0.78
C THR A 90 -10.02 -13.11 2.02
N VAL A 91 -10.00 -11.80 1.86
CA VAL A 91 -9.71 -10.86 2.96
C VAL A 91 -10.69 -10.97 4.11
N ALA A 92 -11.98 -11.20 3.82
CA ALA A 92 -13.03 -11.31 4.82
C ALA A 92 -13.01 -12.65 5.60
N THR A 93 -12.32 -13.67 5.09
CA THR A 93 -12.37 -15.02 5.66
C THR A 93 -11.02 -15.48 6.24
N LYS A 94 -9.89 -15.06 5.66
CA LYS A 94 -8.57 -15.47 6.16
C LYS A 94 -8.32 -15.01 7.60
N PRO A 95 -7.89 -15.89 8.51
CA PRO A 95 -7.62 -15.54 9.91
C PRO A 95 -6.69 -14.33 10.08
N MET A 96 -5.72 -14.16 9.18
CA MET A 96 -4.75 -13.07 9.20
C MET A 96 -5.41 -11.69 9.03
N PHE A 97 -6.50 -11.59 8.25
CA PHE A 97 -7.06 -10.30 7.81
C PHE A 97 -8.51 -10.07 8.24
N ARG A 98 -9.28 -11.15 8.48
CA ARG A 98 -10.74 -11.05 8.72
C ARG A 98 -11.13 -10.14 9.88
N SER A 99 -10.31 -10.08 10.93
CA SER A 99 -10.56 -9.22 12.09
C SER A 99 -10.38 -7.75 11.72
N ALA A 100 -9.26 -7.41 11.09
CA ALA A 100 -8.98 -6.07 10.60
C ALA A 100 -10.01 -5.64 9.53
N PHE A 101 -10.41 -6.52 8.62
CA PHE A 101 -11.45 -6.24 7.62
C PHE A 101 -12.78 -5.82 8.24
N LYS A 102 -13.14 -6.38 9.37
CA LYS A 102 -14.37 -6.02 10.09
C LYS A 102 -14.29 -4.68 10.83
N ARG A 103 -13.12 -4.29 11.32
CA ARG A 103 -13.00 -3.22 12.31
C ARG A 103 -12.02 -2.10 11.98
N ASN A 104 -10.92 -2.41 11.30
CA ASN A 104 -9.77 -1.53 11.18
C ASN A 104 -9.38 -1.33 9.72
N ARG A 105 -10.03 -0.39 9.05
CA ARG A 105 -9.76 -0.05 7.67
C ARG A 105 -8.94 1.23 7.58
N CYS A 106 -8.13 1.35 6.55
CA CYS A 106 -7.36 2.54 6.28
C CYS A 106 -7.29 2.82 4.78
N LEU A 107 -6.88 4.03 4.44
CA LEU A 107 -6.48 4.42 3.11
C LEU A 107 -4.96 4.49 3.08
N ILE A 108 -4.35 3.97 2.02
CA ILE A 108 -2.90 4.01 1.85
C ILE A 108 -2.59 4.88 0.64
N PRO A 109 -2.18 6.16 0.86
CA PRO A 109 -1.76 7.05 -0.22
C PRO A 109 -0.40 6.63 -0.78
N VAL A 110 -0.30 6.58 -2.10
CA VAL A 110 0.96 6.38 -2.81
C VAL A 110 1.00 7.30 -4.02
N SER A 111 2.17 7.83 -4.38
CA SER A 111 2.29 8.59 -5.64
C SER A 111 2.34 7.68 -6.86
N GLY A 112 2.68 6.41 -6.63
CA GLY A 112 2.68 5.35 -7.63
C GLY A 112 3.22 4.06 -7.04
N TYR A 113 3.21 3.01 -7.84
CA TYR A 113 3.70 1.69 -7.44
C TYR A 113 4.41 1.01 -8.61
N TYR A 114 5.19 -0.02 -8.28
CA TYR A 114 5.90 -0.80 -9.29
C TYR A 114 5.32 -2.21 -9.36
N GLU A 115 5.28 -2.74 -10.59
CA GLU A 115 5.06 -4.16 -10.87
C GLU A 115 6.06 -4.68 -11.89
N TRP A 116 6.25 -5.98 -11.92
CA TRP A 116 7.29 -6.63 -12.71
C TRP A 116 6.70 -7.55 -13.78
N GLN A 117 6.98 -7.19 -15.02
CA GLN A 117 6.70 -8.06 -16.15
C GLN A 117 7.78 -9.15 -16.26
N ASN A 118 7.36 -10.40 -16.30
CA ASN A 118 8.28 -11.50 -16.59
C ASN A 118 8.61 -11.52 -18.08
N LYS A 119 9.89 -11.38 -18.42
CA LYS A 119 10.43 -11.51 -19.78
C LYS A 119 11.49 -12.60 -19.81
N LEU A 120 11.83 -13.12 -21.02
CA LEU A 120 12.95 -14.07 -21.19
C LEU A 120 14.27 -13.52 -20.65
N SER A 121 14.48 -12.21 -20.77
CA SER A 121 15.65 -11.49 -20.25
C SER A 121 15.59 -11.17 -18.74
N GLY A 122 14.63 -11.73 -18.00
CA GLY A 122 14.41 -11.48 -16.59
C GLY A 122 13.28 -10.47 -16.33
N LYS A 123 13.13 -10.06 -15.08
CA LYS A 123 12.03 -9.17 -14.64
C LYS A 123 12.29 -7.73 -15.10
N GLN A 124 11.33 -7.17 -15.85
CA GLN A 124 11.29 -5.76 -16.22
C GLN A 124 10.33 -5.00 -15.32
N PRO A 125 10.80 -4.04 -14.51
CA PRO A 125 9.93 -3.22 -13.69
C PRO A 125 9.21 -2.16 -14.52
N TRP A 126 7.95 -1.92 -14.15
CA TRP A 126 7.07 -0.90 -14.68
C TRP A 126 6.58 -0.04 -13.52
N TYR A 127 6.55 1.27 -13.72
CA TYR A 127 5.99 2.23 -12.78
C TYR A 127 4.58 2.60 -13.21
N PHE A 128 3.65 2.57 -12.26
CA PHE A 128 2.24 2.91 -12.41
C PHE A 128 1.91 4.13 -11.58
N THR A 129 1.18 5.09 -12.15
CA THR A 129 0.70 6.29 -11.47
C THR A 129 -0.63 6.75 -12.04
N ALA A 130 -1.26 7.77 -11.44
CA ALA A 130 -2.52 8.32 -11.90
C ALA A 130 -2.39 8.93 -13.31
N ARG A 131 -3.32 8.61 -14.20
CA ARG A 131 -3.32 9.12 -15.58
C ARG A 131 -3.70 10.60 -15.67
N ASP A 132 -4.57 11.04 -14.77
CA ASP A 132 -5.09 12.41 -14.72
C ASP A 132 -4.13 13.41 -14.08
N GLY A 133 -2.94 12.96 -13.65
CA GLY A 133 -1.95 13.79 -12.99
C GLY A 133 -2.19 14.00 -11.50
N SER A 134 -3.19 13.35 -10.92
CA SER A 134 -3.41 13.38 -9.46
C SER A 134 -2.13 13.00 -8.72
N PRO A 135 -1.77 13.70 -7.63
CA PRO A 135 -0.52 13.44 -6.90
C PRO A 135 -0.51 12.10 -6.19
N ALA A 136 -1.69 11.51 -5.96
CA ALA A 136 -1.86 10.25 -5.25
C ALA A 136 -2.82 9.27 -5.93
N LEU A 137 -2.48 7.99 -5.82
CA LEU A 137 -3.42 6.86 -5.88
C LEU A 137 -3.75 6.48 -4.43
N THR A 138 -5.01 6.21 -4.14
CA THR A 138 -5.44 5.77 -2.81
C THR A 138 -5.75 4.28 -2.84
N ILE A 139 -4.99 3.49 -2.11
CA ILE A 139 -5.16 2.03 -2.03
C ILE A 139 -6.00 1.69 -0.81
N ALA A 140 -6.98 0.79 -0.97
CA ALA A 140 -7.71 0.21 0.14
C ALA A 140 -6.78 -0.59 1.04
N GLY A 141 -6.77 -0.29 2.33
CA GLY A 141 -5.92 -0.94 3.31
C GLY A 141 -6.67 -1.43 4.54
N LEU A 142 -6.02 -2.31 5.27
CA LEU A 142 -6.43 -2.75 6.60
C LEU A 142 -5.27 -2.51 7.56
N TRP A 143 -5.59 -2.32 8.84
CA TRP A 143 -4.58 -2.18 9.87
C TRP A 143 -4.94 -2.96 11.13
N ASP A 144 -3.95 -3.23 11.97
CA ASP A 144 -4.16 -3.79 13.30
C ASP A 144 -3.05 -3.27 14.22
N GLU A 145 -3.31 -3.31 15.52
CA GLU A 145 -2.36 -2.97 16.55
C GLU A 145 -1.96 -4.24 17.32
N TRP A 146 -0.70 -4.58 17.22
CA TRP A 146 -0.10 -5.71 17.90
C TRP A 146 0.72 -5.24 19.09
N LYS A 147 0.57 -5.94 20.23
CA LYS A 147 1.34 -5.69 21.44
C LYS A 147 2.39 -6.77 21.64
N ASP A 148 3.66 -6.38 21.72
CA ASP A 148 4.74 -7.30 22.06
C ASP A 148 4.63 -7.70 23.53
N LYS A 149 4.43 -9.00 23.77
CA LYS A 149 4.30 -9.55 25.13
C LYS A 149 5.62 -9.49 25.91
N ALA A 150 6.76 -9.40 25.23
CA ALA A 150 8.05 -9.42 25.87
C ALA A 150 8.42 -8.06 26.51
N ASN A 151 8.04 -6.94 25.87
CA ASN A 151 8.42 -5.60 26.31
C ASN A 151 7.23 -4.65 26.49
N GLY A 152 6.02 -5.08 26.11
CA GLY A 152 4.80 -4.28 26.20
C GLY A 152 4.63 -3.21 25.11
N GLU A 153 5.58 -3.08 24.18
CA GLU A 153 5.50 -2.13 23.08
C GLU A 153 4.35 -2.45 22.13
N THR A 154 3.70 -1.42 21.61
CA THR A 154 2.66 -1.56 20.59
C THR A 154 3.19 -1.18 19.22
N LEU A 155 2.74 -1.92 18.19
CA LEU A 155 3.11 -1.69 16.81
C LEU A 155 1.85 -1.67 15.93
N LYS A 156 1.52 -0.51 15.37
CA LYS A 156 0.49 -0.39 14.32
C LYS A 156 1.07 -0.87 12.99
N SER A 157 0.34 -1.74 12.31
CA SER A 157 0.77 -2.32 11.04
C SER A 157 -0.40 -2.42 10.06
N CYS A 158 -0.11 -2.32 8.76
CA CYS A 158 -1.12 -2.30 7.72
C CYS A 158 -0.80 -3.28 6.58
N THR A 159 -1.81 -3.54 5.75
CA THR A 159 -1.70 -4.32 4.52
C THR A 159 -2.46 -3.63 3.39
N MET A 160 -1.95 -3.68 2.18
CA MET A 160 -2.66 -3.25 0.99
C MET A 160 -3.61 -4.35 0.51
N ILE A 161 -4.81 -3.99 0.08
CA ILE A 161 -5.71 -4.95 -0.55
C ILE A 161 -5.42 -4.96 -2.05
N ILE A 162 -5.29 -6.17 -2.60
CA ILE A 162 -5.04 -6.41 -4.01
C ILE A 162 -6.15 -7.26 -4.61
N THR A 163 -6.41 -7.07 -5.89
CA THR A 163 -7.43 -7.78 -6.67
C THR A 163 -6.86 -8.30 -7.99
N GLU A 164 -7.65 -8.97 -8.78
CA GLU A 164 -7.32 -9.30 -10.17
C GLU A 164 -7.00 -8.01 -10.97
N PRO A 165 -6.18 -8.08 -12.00
CA PRO A 165 -5.84 -6.92 -12.80
C PRO A 165 -6.99 -6.53 -13.74
N ASN A 166 -7.10 -5.24 -14.07
CA ASN A 166 -7.81 -4.82 -15.27
C ASN A 166 -6.96 -5.11 -16.53
N LYS A 167 -7.51 -4.94 -17.73
CA LYS A 167 -6.80 -5.22 -19.00
C LYS A 167 -5.52 -4.39 -19.14
N PHE A 168 -5.52 -3.13 -18.63
CA PHE A 168 -4.36 -2.25 -18.71
C PHE A 168 -3.17 -2.74 -17.86
N VAL A 169 -3.41 -3.42 -16.74
CA VAL A 169 -2.36 -3.94 -15.85
C VAL A 169 -1.96 -5.38 -16.23
N ALA A 170 -2.89 -6.16 -16.80
CA ALA A 170 -2.73 -7.60 -17.04
C ALA A 170 -1.54 -7.98 -17.93
N ASP A 171 -1.08 -7.09 -18.83
CA ASP A 171 0.10 -7.33 -19.66
C ASP A 171 1.42 -7.26 -18.87
N VAL A 172 1.39 -6.71 -17.65
CA VAL A 172 2.56 -6.59 -16.76
C VAL A 172 2.47 -7.58 -15.61
N HIS A 173 1.30 -7.67 -14.94
CA HIS A 173 1.14 -8.48 -13.74
C HIS A 173 -0.30 -9.00 -13.58
N ASP A 174 -0.45 -10.15 -12.91
CA ASP A 174 -1.72 -10.83 -12.65
C ASP A 174 -2.51 -10.27 -11.45
N ARG A 175 -2.03 -9.18 -10.84
CA ARG A 175 -2.66 -8.49 -9.71
C ARG A 175 -2.48 -6.98 -9.83
N MET A 176 -3.41 -6.24 -9.19
CA MET A 176 -3.31 -4.80 -9.01
C MET A 176 -3.82 -4.40 -7.62
N PRO A 177 -3.40 -3.23 -7.07
CA PRO A 177 -4.01 -2.68 -5.86
C PRO A 177 -5.48 -2.34 -6.08
N VAL A 178 -6.31 -2.49 -5.05
CA VAL A 178 -7.67 -1.93 -5.04
C VAL A 178 -7.57 -0.43 -4.87
N LEU A 179 -7.91 0.32 -5.91
CA LEU A 179 -7.89 1.78 -5.90
C LEU A 179 -9.26 2.33 -5.52
N LEU A 180 -9.29 3.23 -4.54
CA LEU A 180 -10.48 3.93 -4.09
C LEU A 180 -10.48 5.36 -4.62
N THR A 181 -11.66 5.88 -4.93
CA THR A 181 -11.89 7.28 -5.26
C THR A 181 -12.41 8.03 -4.03
N GLU A 182 -12.41 9.36 -4.04
CA GLU A 182 -12.81 10.18 -2.90
C GLU A 182 -14.20 9.80 -2.34
N LYS A 183 -15.16 9.47 -3.21
CA LYS A 183 -16.50 9.02 -2.80
C LYS A 183 -16.53 7.71 -2.00
N ASP A 184 -15.47 6.90 -2.14
CA ASP A 184 -15.35 5.58 -1.50
C ASP A 184 -14.67 5.68 -0.13
N TYR A 185 -14.00 6.81 0.21
CA TYR A 185 -13.19 6.93 1.43
C TYR A 185 -14.03 6.76 2.69
N GLU A 186 -15.09 7.55 2.83
CA GLU A 186 -15.96 7.48 4.01
C GLU A 186 -16.70 6.14 4.13
N PRO A 187 -17.33 5.60 3.05
CA PRO A 187 -17.94 4.27 3.13
C PRO A 187 -16.93 3.16 3.48
N TRP A 188 -15.68 3.27 2.99
CA TRP A 188 -14.64 2.30 3.29
C TRP A 188 -14.19 2.40 4.76
N LEU A 189 -13.81 3.58 5.24
CA LEU A 189 -13.30 3.79 6.59
C LEU A 189 -14.34 3.46 7.65
N SER A 190 -15.59 3.88 7.46
CA SER A 190 -16.70 3.60 8.39
C SER A 190 -17.18 2.15 8.39
N GLY A 191 -16.75 1.34 7.41
CA GLY A 191 -17.24 -0.03 7.26
C GLY A 191 -18.62 -0.17 6.63
N LYS A 192 -19.26 0.93 6.17
CA LYS A 192 -20.57 0.91 5.48
C LYS A 192 -20.49 0.22 4.12
N ALA A 193 -19.37 0.33 3.40
CA ALA A 193 -19.09 -0.42 2.18
C ALA A 193 -18.02 -1.49 2.45
N GLY A 194 -18.03 -2.58 1.70
CA GLY A 194 -17.18 -3.75 1.93
C GLY A 194 -16.60 -4.36 0.66
N LEU A 195 -16.93 -5.62 0.44
CA LEU A 195 -16.37 -6.40 -0.68
C LEU A 195 -16.73 -5.82 -2.06
N GLU A 196 -17.83 -5.09 -2.18
CA GLU A 196 -18.26 -4.44 -3.42
C GLU A 196 -17.30 -3.35 -3.93
N LEU A 197 -16.48 -2.78 -3.05
CA LEU A 197 -15.41 -1.85 -3.43
C LEU A 197 -14.12 -2.55 -3.87
N LEU A 198 -13.95 -3.83 -3.54
CA LEU A 198 -12.71 -4.57 -3.76
C LEU A 198 -12.63 -5.17 -5.17
N LYS A 199 -12.66 -4.31 -6.18
CA LYS A 199 -12.66 -4.65 -7.60
C LYS A 199 -11.55 -3.93 -8.35
N PRO A 200 -11.19 -4.40 -9.57
CA PRO A 200 -10.25 -3.70 -10.43
C PRO A 200 -10.70 -2.26 -10.72
N ALA A 201 -9.76 -1.33 -10.75
CA ALA A 201 -10.02 0.03 -11.19
C ALA A 201 -10.35 0.07 -12.70
N ALA A 202 -11.03 1.13 -13.15
CA ALA A 202 -11.28 1.36 -14.57
C ALA A 202 -9.95 1.47 -15.36
N GLU A 203 -9.95 1.07 -16.62
CA GLU A 203 -8.74 0.97 -17.45
C GLU A 203 -8.06 2.32 -17.72
N ASN A 204 -8.80 3.40 -17.60
CA ASN A 204 -8.33 4.76 -17.86
C ASN A 204 -7.80 5.50 -16.62
N VAL A 205 -7.77 4.86 -15.46
CA VAL A 205 -7.32 5.49 -14.19
C VAL A 205 -5.79 5.57 -14.12
N LEU A 206 -5.09 4.62 -14.70
CA LEU A 206 -3.64 4.49 -14.61
C LEU A 206 -2.93 4.84 -15.90
N GLN A 207 -1.71 5.33 -15.77
CA GLN A 207 -0.68 5.32 -16.80
C GLN A 207 0.52 4.51 -16.30
N LYS A 208 1.35 4.01 -17.23
CA LYS A 208 2.54 3.22 -16.89
C LYS A 208 3.66 3.41 -17.89
N TRP A 209 4.88 3.19 -17.44
CA TRP A 209 6.07 3.11 -18.30
C TRP A 209 7.14 2.21 -17.68
N PRO A 210 8.03 1.63 -18.52
CA PRO A 210 9.15 0.84 -18.03
C PRO A 210 10.18 1.75 -17.34
N VAL A 211 10.74 1.24 -16.26
CA VAL A 211 11.78 1.95 -15.49
C VAL A 211 13.05 1.12 -15.35
N SER A 212 14.11 1.74 -14.83
CA SER A 212 15.40 1.09 -14.64
C SER A 212 15.31 -0.12 -13.71
N LYS A 213 16.03 -1.19 -14.06
CA LYS A 213 16.19 -2.40 -13.21
C LYS A 213 16.86 -2.13 -11.86
N ARG A 214 17.39 -0.91 -11.60
CA ARG A 214 17.91 -0.52 -10.29
C ARG A 214 16.88 -0.68 -9.19
N VAL A 215 15.58 -0.44 -9.48
CA VAL A 215 14.49 -0.63 -8.53
C VAL A 215 14.28 -2.10 -8.12
N ASN A 216 14.87 -3.07 -8.82
CA ASN A 216 14.81 -4.48 -8.41
C ASN A 216 15.52 -4.72 -7.06
N SER A 217 16.51 -3.90 -6.73
CA SER A 217 17.18 -3.96 -5.44
C SER A 217 16.38 -3.20 -4.37
N SER A 218 16.05 -3.89 -3.28
CA SER A 218 15.49 -3.23 -2.08
C SER A 218 16.52 -2.33 -1.35
N ARG A 219 17.80 -2.41 -1.76
CA ARG A 219 18.90 -1.60 -1.21
C ARG A 219 19.18 -0.36 -2.06
N ALA A 220 18.50 -0.19 -3.21
CA ALA A 220 18.62 1.06 -3.95
C ALA A 220 18.12 2.22 -3.06
N PRO A 221 18.79 3.38 -3.08
CA PRO A 221 18.38 4.54 -2.28
C PRO A 221 16.91 4.86 -2.48
N ASP A 222 16.18 5.12 -1.40
CA ASP A 222 14.75 5.43 -1.49
C ASP A 222 14.47 6.91 -1.77
N ASP A 223 15.51 7.75 -1.77
CA ASP A 223 15.49 9.20 -2.09
C ASP A 223 15.92 9.53 -3.52
N ASP A 224 16.22 8.52 -4.36
CA ASP A 224 16.64 8.72 -5.75
C ASP A 224 15.44 8.92 -6.70
N PRO A 225 15.14 10.15 -7.16
CA PRO A 225 14.01 10.42 -8.03
C PRO A 225 14.13 9.77 -9.41
N THR A 226 15.35 9.42 -9.85
CA THR A 226 15.56 8.82 -11.18
C THR A 226 15.10 7.36 -11.27
N LEU A 227 14.68 6.76 -10.14
CA LEU A 227 14.09 5.42 -10.14
C LEU A 227 12.75 5.34 -10.88
N ILE A 228 12.04 6.47 -11.02
CA ILE A 228 10.77 6.54 -11.78
C ILE A 228 10.93 7.03 -13.21
N ASP A 229 12.16 7.31 -13.65
CA ASP A 229 12.41 7.78 -15.02
C ASP A 229 12.10 6.69 -16.03
N LYS A 230 11.43 7.10 -17.13
CA LYS A 230 11.13 6.22 -18.25
C LYS A 230 12.41 5.78 -18.96
N VAL A 231 12.53 4.48 -19.21
CA VAL A 231 13.63 3.91 -19.99
C VAL A 231 13.11 3.29 -21.30
N LYS A 232 13.98 3.20 -22.31
CA LYS A 232 13.72 2.41 -23.53
C LYS A 232 13.96 0.93 -23.23
N ILE A 233 13.08 0.04 -23.71
CA ILE A 233 13.15 -1.42 -23.53
C ILE A 233 13.04 -2.14 -24.87
#